data_52d49198559fd9bc9ab5eddfbd099c78
#
_entry.id   52d49198559fd9bc9ab5eddfbd099c78
#
_cell.length_a   1.000
_cell.length_b   1.000
_cell.length_c   1.000
_cell.angle_alpha   90.00
_cell.angle_beta   90.00
_cell.angle_gamma   90.00
#
_symmetry.space_group_name_H-M   'P 1'
#
loop_
_entity.id
_entity.type
_entity.pdbx_description
1 polymer ?
#
loop_
_entity_poly.entity_id
_entity_poly.type
_entity_poly.pdbx_seq_one_letter_code
_entity_poly.pdbx_strand_id
1 'polypeptide(L)' 'LRRAGHWPQAVAIWETLAAGGCLESIERLAKYHEHISKDLGAARRCCDRLPPTPAIQHRRQRIDRKLNATQHPLRMRLMM' A
#
# COMPACT_ATOMS: atom_id res chain seq x y z
N LEU A 1 18.41 -1.91 10.13
CA LEU A 1 17.86 -1.69 9.74
C LEU A 1 16.48 -1.34 9.44
N ARG A 2 15.51 -1.84 9.91
CA ARG A 2 14.18 -1.44 9.70
C ARG A 2 13.74 -0.40 10.67
N ARG A 3 14.66 0.34 11.17
CA ARG A 3 14.32 1.39 12.05
C ARG A 3 13.66 2.50 11.32
N ALA A 4 12.85 3.25 12.01
CA ALA A 4 12.09 4.31 11.40
C ALA A 4 12.97 5.32 10.67
N GLY A 5 14.14 5.58 11.18
CA GLY A 5 15.00 6.57 10.59
C GLY A 5 15.49 6.25 9.20
N HIS A 6 15.41 4.99 8.81
CA HIS A 6 15.91 4.59 7.50
C HIS A 6 14.84 4.52 6.43
N TRP A 7 13.57 4.62 6.83
CA TRP A 7 12.48 4.49 5.87
C TRP A 7 12.47 5.55 4.79
N PRO A 8 12.69 6.84 5.12
CA PRO A 8 12.63 7.85 4.06
C PRO A 8 13.61 7.61 2.93
N GLN A 9 14.82 7.15 3.27
CA GLN A 9 15.83 6.88 2.25
C GLN A 9 15.44 5.67 1.41
N ALA A 10 14.98 4.62 2.06
CA ALA A 10 14.57 3.42 1.34
C ALA A 10 13.40 3.72 0.42
N VAL A 11 12.43 4.47 0.93
CA VAL A 11 11.25 4.80 0.13
C VAL A 11 11.65 5.64 -1.09
N ALA A 12 12.56 6.60 -0.91
CA ALA A 12 12.99 7.41 -2.03
C ALA A 12 13.63 6.56 -3.13
N ILE A 13 14.43 5.58 -2.73
CA ILE A 13 15.06 4.68 -3.70
C ILE A 13 14.00 3.86 -4.41
N TRP A 14 13.06 3.30 -3.65
CA TRP A 14 12.00 2.49 -4.25
C TRP A 14 11.14 3.31 -5.20
N GLU A 15 10.85 4.55 -4.84
CA GLU A 15 10.04 5.40 -5.71
C GLU A 15 10.75 5.71 -7.01
N THR A 16 12.06 5.96 -6.94
CA THR A 16 12.84 6.20 -8.14
C THR A 16 12.84 4.99 -9.06
N LEU A 17 13.08 3.80 -8.48
CA LEU A 17 13.11 2.59 -9.27
C LEU A 17 11.71 2.22 -9.78
N ALA A 18 10.70 2.47 -8.99
CA ALA A 18 9.33 2.17 -9.39
C ALA A 18 8.91 3.06 -10.56
N ALA A 19 9.36 4.31 -10.57
CA ALA A 19 9.05 5.20 -11.67
C ALA A 19 9.63 4.66 -12.98
N GLY A 20 10.72 3.92 -12.90
CA GLY A 20 11.30 3.28 -14.07
C GLY A 20 10.69 1.93 -14.40
N GLY A 21 9.68 1.49 -13.65
CA GLY A 21 9.01 0.24 -13.94
C GLY A 21 9.50 -0.96 -13.15
N CYS A 22 10.29 -0.75 -12.10
CA CYS A 22 10.82 -1.85 -11.31
C CYS A 22 9.71 -2.46 -10.45
N LEU A 23 9.23 -3.62 -10.85
CA LEU A 23 8.10 -4.24 -10.15
C LEU A 23 8.43 -4.58 -8.72
N GLU A 24 9.66 -5.03 -8.46
CA GLU A 24 10.03 -5.36 -7.10
C GLU A 24 9.95 -4.14 -6.19
N SER A 25 10.38 -2.99 -6.70
CA SER A 25 10.31 -1.76 -5.90
C SER A 25 8.87 -1.32 -5.69
N ILE A 26 8.02 -1.50 -6.68
CA ILE A 26 6.60 -1.17 -6.52
C ILE A 26 5.99 -2.06 -5.44
N GLU A 27 6.36 -3.33 -5.42
CA GLU A 27 5.85 -4.24 -4.41
C GLU A 27 6.33 -3.84 -3.02
N ARG A 28 7.58 -3.43 -2.90
CA ARG A 28 8.10 -2.97 -1.61
C ARG A 28 7.38 -1.72 -1.14
N LEU A 29 7.07 -0.82 -2.06
CA LEU A 29 6.30 0.36 -1.71
C LEU A 29 4.89 -0.01 -1.25
N ALA A 30 4.27 -0.98 -1.89
CA ALA A 30 2.95 -1.42 -1.47
C ALA A 30 2.98 -1.92 -0.04
N LYS A 31 3.97 -2.72 0.30
CA LYS A 31 4.11 -3.23 1.66
C LYS A 31 4.38 -2.11 2.65
N TYR A 32 5.24 -1.18 2.27
CA TYR A 32 5.56 -0.06 3.14
C TYR A 32 4.31 0.77 3.43
N HIS A 33 3.55 1.10 2.40
CA HIS A 33 2.37 1.94 2.59
C HIS A 33 1.27 1.22 3.35
N GLU A 34 1.21 -0.09 3.22
CA GLU A 34 0.20 -0.84 3.93
C GLU A 34 0.52 -0.96 5.41
N HIS A 35 1.79 -1.21 5.74
CA HIS A 35 2.15 -1.59 7.11
C HIS A 35 2.86 -0.50 7.90
N ILE A 36 3.61 0.35 7.24
CA ILE A 36 4.42 1.33 7.93
C ILE A 36 3.78 2.71 7.91
N SER A 37 3.58 3.27 6.73
CA SER A 37 3.01 4.61 6.63
C SER A 37 1.50 4.58 6.80
N LYS A 38 0.88 3.42 6.63
CA LYS A 38 -0.56 3.27 6.74
C LYS A 38 -1.31 4.10 5.73
N ASP A 39 -0.66 4.42 4.62
CA ASP A 39 -1.31 5.14 3.53
C ASP A 39 -1.93 4.11 2.60
N LEU A 40 -3.13 3.70 2.93
CA LEU A 40 -3.78 2.62 2.21
C LEU A 40 -4.09 2.99 0.76
N GLY A 41 -4.39 4.26 0.52
CA GLY A 41 -4.61 4.70 -0.86
C GLY A 41 -3.38 4.55 -1.72
N ALA A 42 -2.21 4.91 -1.17
CA ALA A 42 -0.97 4.74 -1.91
C ALA A 42 -0.66 3.27 -2.12
N ALA A 43 -0.92 2.45 -1.10
CA ALA A 43 -0.70 1.01 -1.21
C ALA A 43 -1.57 0.42 -2.32
N ARG A 44 -2.82 0.86 -2.41
CA ARG A 44 -3.73 0.39 -3.44
C ARG A 44 -3.24 0.77 -4.82
N ARG A 45 -2.75 1.99 -4.96
CA ARG A 45 -2.22 2.42 -6.25
C ARG A 45 -1.01 1.61 -6.66
N CYS A 46 -0.16 1.24 -5.70
CA CYS A 46 0.97 0.38 -6.01
C CYS A 46 0.50 -0.98 -6.51
N CYS A 47 -0.51 -1.54 -5.88
CA CYS A 47 -1.04 -2.82 -6.31
C CYS A 47 -1.59 -2.73 -7.73
N ASP A 48 -2.21 -1.62 -8.08
CA ASP A 48 -2.75 -1.45 -9.41
C ASP A 48 -1.66 -1.43 -10.49
N ARG A 49 -0.45 -1.06 -10.11
CA ARG A 49 0.67 -1.03 -11.05
C ARG A 49 1.35 -2.39 -11.19
N LEU A 50 1.02 -3.33 -10.35
CA LEU A 50 1.64 -4.65 -10.35
C LEU A 50 0.80 -5.64 -11.15
N PRO A 51 1.44 -6.70 -11.70
CA PRO A 51 0.67 -7.73 -12.39
C PRO A 51 -0.34 -8.37 -11.43
N PRO A 52 -1.51 -8.74 -11.93
CA PRO A 52 -2.57 -9.28 -11.07
C PRO A 52 -2.32 -10.75 -10.71
N THR A 53 -1.22 -11.02 -10.04
CA THR A 53 -0.97 -12.36 -9.51
C THR A 53 -1.88 -12.62 -8.34
N PRO A 54 -2.08 -13.89 -7.95
CA PRO A 54 -2.93 -14.18 -6.79
C PRO A 54 -2.47 -13.45 -5.53
N ALA A 55 -1.17 -13.35 -5.33
CA ALA A 55 -0.67 -12.66 -4.15
C ALA A 55 -1.03 -11.18 -4.18
N ILE A 56 -0.91 -10.55 -5.34
CA ILE A 56 -1.22 -9.14 -5.47
C ILE A 56 -2.72 -8.90 -5.35
N GLN A 57 -3.53 -9.76 -5.94
CA GLN A 57 -4.98 -9.65 -5.81
C GLN A 57 -5.41 -9.79 -4.37
N HIS A 58 -4.80 -10.70 -3.64
CA HIS A 58 -5.11 -10.90 -2.24
C HIS A 58 -4.78 -9.64 -1.43
N ARG A 59 -3.61 -9.07 -1.67
CA ARG A 59 -3.20 -7.84 -0.99
C ARG A 59 -4.15 -6.70 -1.32
N ARG A 60 -4.53 -6.59 -2.58
CA ARG A 60 -5.42 -5.52 -3.02
C ARG A 60 -6.78 -5.63 -2.33
N GLN A 61 -7.32 -6.85 -2.23
CA GLN A 61 -8.58 -7.05 -1.56
C GLN A 61 -8.49 -6.69 -0.08
N ARG A 62 -7.39 -7.05 0.55
CA ARG A 62 -7.19 -6.71 1.95
C ARG A 62 -7.14 -5.20 2.15
N ILE A 63 -6.43 -4.52 1.26
CA ILE A 63 -6.32 -3.07 1.34
C ILE A 63 -7.67 -2.41 1.10
N ASP A 64 -8.41 -2.90 0.12
CA ASP A 64 -9.74 -2.35 -0.16
C ASP A 64 -10.66 -2.51 1.03
N ARG A 65 -10.58 -3.65 1.71
CA ARG A 65 -11.40 -3.87 2.88
C ARG A 65 -11.04 -2.89 3.98
N LYS A 66 -9.77 -2.64 4.18
CA LYS A 66 -9.32 -1.68 5.18
C LYS A 66 -9.74 -0.27 4.82
N LEU A 67 -9.66 0.08 3.55
CA LEU A 67 -10.07 1.40 3.11
C LEU A 67 -11.56 1.62 3.35
N ASN A 68 -12.36 0.64 3.04
CA ASN A 68 -13.80 0.76 3.26
C ASN A 68 -14.13 0.90 4.73
N ALA A 69 -13.46 0.13 5.58
CA ALA A 69 -13.68 0.21 7.01
C ALA A 69 -13.27 1.57 7.54
N THR A 70 -12.17 2.12 7.02
CA THR A 70 -11.68 3.40 7.46
C THR A 70 -12.57 4.54 7.00
N GLN A 71 -13.09 4.43 5.79
CA GLN A 71 -13.85 5.53 5.21
C GLN A 71 -15.27 5.64 5.73
N HIS A 72 -15.81 4.55 6.25
CA HIS A 72 -17.22 4.54 6.60
C HIS A 72 -17.53 4.06 8.01
N PRO A 73 -16.70 4.36 8.99
CA PRO A 73 -17.03 3.91 10.34
C PRO A 73 -18.23 4.61 10.92
N LEU A 74 -18.33 5.92 10.69
CA LEU A 74 -19.45 6.68 11.22
C LEU A 74 -20.72 6.36 10.50
N ARG A 75 -20.62 6.16 9.20
CA ARG A 75 -21.81 5.85 8.45
C ARG A 75 -22.44 4.56 8.91
N MET A 76 -21.62 3.59 9.22
CA MET A 76 -22.15 2.33 9.74
C MET A 76 -22.85 2.54 11.04
N ARG A 77 -22.32 3.40 11.88
CA ARG A 77 -22.93 3.67 13.16
C ARG A 77 -24.27 4.38 13.00
N LEU A 78 -24.32 5.29 12.06
CA LEU A 78 -25.56 6.02 11.84
C LEU A 78 -26.66 5.13 11.33
N MET A 79 -26.29 4.08 10.64
CA MET A 79 -27.30 3.19 10.09
C MET A 79 -27.88 2.26 11.13
N MET A 80 -27.32 2.26 12.30
CA MET A 80 -27.86 1.46 13.38
C MET A 80 -28.75 2.30 14.22
#